data_6fba092d8f5f9ec4b7b7b2622b618f06
#
_entry.id   6fba092d8f5f9ec4b7b7b2622b618f06
#
_cell.length_a   1.000
_cell.length_b   1.000
_cell.length_c   1.000
_cell.angle_alpha   90.00
_cell.angle_beta   90.00
_cell.angle_gamma   90.00
#
_symmetry.space_group_name_H-M   'P 1'
#
loop_
_entity.id
_entity.type
_entity.pdbx_description
1 polymer ?
#
loop_
_entity_poly.entity_id
_entity_poly.type
_entity_poly.pdbx_seq_one_letter_code
_entity_poly.pdbx_strand_id
1 'polypeptide(L)'
;MERTLVLVKPDGVQRGLIGEVIARFERRGLRLVAAKFIQVSQSLAETHYAEHKGKPFYEGLISYITSAPVMAMVWEGPNAVAAVRQTVGSTKPVESAPGTIRHDFALEVGRNLIHASDKPETGEREVALWFKKEELVDWKRAVDAWVFEK
;
A
#
# COMPACT_ATOMS: atom_id res chain seq x y z
N MET A 1 -7.23 -2.66 -16.47
CA MET A 1 -7.12 -3.05 -15.05
C MET A 1 -6.54 -1.90 -14.25
N GLU A 2 -7.14 -1.65 -13.13
CA GLU A 2 -6.70 -0.58 -12.23
C GLU A 2 -5.53 -1.04 -11.37
N ARG A 3 -4.58 -0.16 -11.12
CA ARG A 3 -3.40 -0.42 -10.29
C ARG A 3 -3.36 0.53 -9.10
N THR A 4 -2.86 0.04 -7.99
CA THR A 4 -2.76 0.82 -6.76
C THR A 4 -1.43 0.56 -6.06
N LEU A 5 -0.91 1.59 -5.38
CA LEU A 5 0.30 1.45 -4.58
C LEU A 5 -0.07 1.01 -3.17
N VAL A 6 0.66 0.04 -2.66
CA VAL A 6 0.57 -0.40 -1.27
C VAL A 6 1.98 -0.39 -0.68
N LEU A 7 2.12 0.18 0.50
CA LEU A 7 3.36 0.12 1.27
C LEU A 7 3.08 -0.57 2.60
N VAL A 8 3.88 -1.59 2.92
CA VAL A 8 3.96 -2.05 4.31
C VAL A 8 4.96 -1.11 4.96
N LYS A 9 4.48 -0.26 5.87
CA LYS A 9 5.28 0.80 6.50
C LYS A 9 6.28 0.22 7.51
N PRO A 10 7.23 1.02 8.00
CA PRO A 10 8.27 0.51 8.89
C PRO A 10 7.75 -0.29 10.09
N ASP A 11 6.64 0.11 10.70
CA ASP A 11 6.08 -0.64 11.82
C ASP A 11 5.57 -2.02 11.41
N GLY A 12 4.93 -2.13 10.26
CA GLY A 12 4.49 -3.43 9.74
C GLY A 12 5.66 -4.35 9.40
N VAL A 13 6.73 -3.80 8.85
CA VAL A 13 7.95 -4.54 8.55
C VAL A 13 8.61 -5.03 9.84
N GLN A 14 8.80 -4.13 10.81
CA GLN A 14 9.42 -4.45 12.10
C GLN A 14 8.63 -5.52 12.87
N ARG A 15 7.31 -5.52 12.73
CA ARG A 15 6.45 -6.50 13.40
C ARG A 15 6.32 -7.82 12.65
N GLY A 16 6.98 -7.97 11.49
CA GLY A 16 6.94 -9.23 10.72
C GLY A 16 5.61 -9.49 10.03
N LEU A 17 4.90 -8.44 9.61
CA LEU A 17 3.56 -8.55 9.03
C LEU A 17 3.50 -8.45 7.50
N ILE A 18 4.64 -8.42 6.81
CA ILE A 18 4.68 -8.36 5.34
C ILE A 18 3.88 -9.50 4.73
N GLY A 19 4.14 -10.72 5.17
CA GLY A 19 3.47 -11.91 4.63
C GLY A 19 1.96 -11.90 4.85
N GLU A 20 1.53 -11.43 6.01
CA GLU A 20 0.10 -11.32 6.33
C GLU A 20 -0.61 -10.33 5.41
N VAL A 21 0.03 -9.19 5.14
CA VAL A 21 -0.53 -8.18 4.24
C VAL A 21 -0.66 -8.73 2.83
N ILE A 22 0.40 -9.36 2.31
CA ILE A 22 0.39 -9.96 0.98
C ILE A 22 -0.71 -11.01 0.87
N ALA A 23 -0.81 -11.88 1.88
CA ALA A 23 -1.81 -12.95 1.88
C ALA A 23 -3.24 -12.41 1.80
N ARG A 24 -3.53 -11.30 2.47
CA ARG A 24 -4.86 -10.67 2.45
C ARG A 24 -5.27 -10.25 1.04
N PHE A 25 -4.34 -9.64 0.30
CA PHE A 25 -4.62 -9.19 -1.08
C PHE A 25 -4.68 -10.36 -2.05
N GLU A 26 -3.78 -11.33 -1.93
CA GLU A 26 -3.81 -12.52 -2.79
C GLU A 26 -5.08 -13.34 -2.60
N ARG A 27 -5.48 -13.56 -1.37
CA ARG A 27 -6.72 -14.31 -1.07
C ARG A 27 -7.96 -13.61 -1.62
N ARG A 28 -7.94 -12.29 -1.67
CA ARG A 28 -9.06 -11.53 -2.22
C ARG A 28 -9.12 -11.57 -3.74
N GLY A 29 -8.06 -12.03 -4.39
CA GLY A 29 -8.03 -12.19 -5.84
C GLY A 29 -7.25 -11.12 -6.60
N LEU A 30 -6.69 -10.14 -5.91
CA LEU A 30 -5.85 -9.13 -6.53
C LEU A 30 -4.55 -9.75 -7.05
N ARG A 31 -4.00 -9.17 -8.13
CA ARG A 31 -2.79 -9.66 -8.77
C ARG A 31 -1.61 -8.75 -8.44
N LEU A 32 -0.52 -9.33 -7.95
CA LEU A 32 0.71 -8.58 -7.68
C LEU A 32 1.45 -8.34 -9.00
N VAL A 33 1.81 -7.10 -9.27
CA VAL A 33 2.55 -6.74 -10.49
C VAL A 33 3.93 -6.17 -10.21
N ALA A 34 4.22 -5.75 -8.99
CA ALA A 34 5.55 -5.30 -8.58
C ALA A 34 5.69 -5.36 -7.08
N ALA A 35 6.91 -5.63 -6.62
CA ALA A 35 7.24 -5.60 -5.20
C ALA A 35 8.73 -5.32 -5.04
N LYS A 36 9.09 -4.45 -4.10
CA LYS A 36 10.49 -4.22 -3.77
C LYS A 36 10.64 -3.80 -2.31
N PHE A 37 11.69 -4.32 -1.68
CA PHE A 37 12.01 -4.02 -0.29
C PHE A 37 13.09 -2.94 -0.28
N ILE A 38 12.76 -1.74 0.21
CA ILE A 38 13.64 -0.58 0.09
C ILE A 38 13.72 0.23 1.38
N GLN A 39 14.84 0.92 1.53
CA GLN A 39 15.00 2.03 2.46
C GLN A 39 14.57 3.30 1.71
N VAL A 40 13.53 3.95 2.19
CA VAL A 40 12.97 5.13 1.51
C VAL A 40 13.95 6.30 1.65
N SER A 41 14.24 6.97 0.52
CA SER A 41 15.09 8.16 0.52
C SER A 41 14.30 9.37 1.02
N GLN A 42 15.03 10.37 1.52
CA GLN A 42 14.43 11.64 1.94
C GLN A 42 13.64 12.28 0.79
N SER A 43 14.20 12.30 -0.42
CA SER A 43 13.55 12.94 -1.58
C SER A 43 12.28 12.19 -2.00
N LEU A 44 12.27 10.86 -1.96
CA LEU A 44 11.07 10.07 -2.29
C LEU A 44 9.99 10.33 -1.26
N ALA A 45 10.34 10.34 0.03
CA ALA A 45 9.40 10.62 1.11
C ALA A 45 8.77 12.01 0.96
N GLU A 46 9.59 13.02 0.67
CA GLU A 46 9.11 14.39 0.48
C GLU A 46 8.17 14.51 -0.73
N THR A 47 8.46 13.84 -1.82
CA THR A 47 7.60 13.86 -3.00
C THR A 47 6.28 13.12 -2.71
N HIS A 48 6.36 11.97 -2.05
CA HIS A 48 5.17 11.18 -1.70
C HIS A 48 4.21 11.97 -0.81
N TYR A 49 4.73 12.70 0.16
CA TYR A 49 3.94 13.50 1.10
C TYR A 49 3.88 15.00 0.74
N ALA A 50 4.16 15.37 -0.50
CA ALA A 50 4.25 16.76 -0.93
C ALA A 50 3.02 17.60 -0.57
N GLU A 51 1.82 17.02 -0.65
CA GLU A 51 0.56 17.71 -0.33
C GLU A 51 0.44 18.08 1.15
N HIS A 52 1.25 17.46 2.02
CA HIS A 52 1.25 17.72 3.45
C HIS A 52 2.34 18.69 3.88
N LYS A 53 3.18 19.16 2.95
CA LYS A 53 4.27 20.08 3.25
C LYS A 53 3.72 21.35 3.92
N GLY A 54 4.35 21.74 5.03
CA GLY A 54 3.92 22.89 5.82
C GLY A 54 2.91 22.56 6.92
N LYS A 55 2.37 21.36 6.94
CA LYS A 55 1.46 20.93 8.02
C LYS A 55 2.28 20.46 9.24
N PRO A 56 1.73 20.59 10.45
CA PRO A 56 2.46 20.22 11.68
C PRO A 56 2.98 18.79 11.72
N PHE A 57 2.26 17.84 11.10
CA PHE A 57 2.62 16.43 11.12
C PHE A 57 3.57 16.01 9.99
N TYR A 58 3.92 16.91 9.07
CA TYR A 58 4.74 16.57 7.90
C TYR A 58 6.10 16.00 8.27
N GLU A 59 6.83 16.69 9.17
CA GLU A 59 8.17 16.25 9.59
C GLU A 59 8.12 14.86 10.24
N GLY A 60 7.07 14.59 11.00
CA GLY A 60 6.87 13.28 11.63
C GLY A 60 6.64 12.17 10.60
N LEU A 61 5.87 12.46 9.54
CA LEU A 61 5.65 11.50 8.45
C LEU A 61 6.96 11.15 7.74
N ILE A 62 7.76 12.18 7.41
CA ILE A 62 9.05 11.98 6.73
C ILE A 62 10.00 11.17 7.61
N SER A 63 10.15 11.57 8.85
CA SER A 63 11.01 10.87 9.82
C SER A 63 10.60 9.40 9.98
N TYR A 64 9.31 9.14 10.08
CA TYR A 64 8.80 7.79 10.27
C TYR A 64 9.02 6.91 9.04
N ILE A 65 8.63 7.37 7.83
CA ILE A 65 8.71 6.53 6.64
C ILE A 65 10.16 6.23 6.23
N THR A 66 11.11 7.07 6.63
CA THR A 66 12.54 6.89 6.35
C THR A 66 13.28 6.15 7.48
N SER A 67 12.61 5.84 8.58
CA SER A 67 13.25 5.29 9.79
C SER A 67 13.70 3.83 9.65
N ALA A 68 13.08 3.05 8.76
CA ALA A 68 13.39 1.65 8.56
C ALA A 68 12.85 1.22 7.19
N PRO A 69 13.23 0.02 6.69
CA PRO A 69 12.77 -0.43 5.38
C PRO A 69 11.26 -0.55 5.26
N VAL A 70 10.76 -0.41 4.03
CA VAL A 70 9.37 -0.66 3.69
C VAL A 70 9.28 -1.70 2.58
N MET A 71 8.15 -2.39 2.49
CA MET A 71 7.83 -3.24 1.35
C MET A 71 6.86 -2.46 0.47
N ALA A 72 7.33 -2.04 -0.72
CA ALA A 72 6.50 -1.33 -1.69
C ALA A 72 5.95 -2.32 -2.72
N MET A 73 4.66 -2.22 -3.02
CA MET A 73 3.98 -3.15 -3.93
C MET A 73 3.00 -2.43 -4.82
N VAL A 74 2.76 -3.03 -5.99
CA VAL A 74 1.67 -2.61 -6.88
C VAL A 74 0.73 -3.79 -7.06
N TRP A 75 -0.54 -3.57 -6.75
CA TRP A 75 -1.61 -4.55 -6.90
C TRP A 75 -2.55 -4.13 -8.01
N GLU A 76 -3.08 -5.10 -8.74
CA GLU A 76 -3.90 -4.87 -9.92
C GLU A 76 -5.18 -5.70 -9.89
N GLY A 77 -6.27 -5.12 -10.38
CA GLY A 77 -7.54 -5.81 -10.48
C GLY A 77 -8.65 -4.83 -10.84
N PRO A 78 -9.89 -5.33 -11.04
CA PRO A 78 -11.05 -4.46 -11.19
C PRO A 78 -11.26 -3.67 -9.89
N ASN A 79 -11.40 -2.34 -10.01
CA ASN A 79 -11.60 -1.48 -8.84
C ASN A 79 -10.53 -1.68 -7.76
N ALA A 80 -9.27 -1.88 -8.17
CA ALA A 80 -8.19 -2.25 -7.24
C ALA A 80 -8.03 -1.25 -6.10
N VAL A 81 -8.12 0.06 -6.37
CA VAL A 81 -7.98 1.07 -5.33
C VAL A 81 -9.04 0.89 -4.24
N ALA A 82 -10.31 0.80 -4.64
CA ALA A 82 -11.41 0.61 -3.68
C ALA A 82 -11.30 -0.72 -2.94
N ALA A 83 -10.97 -1.80 -3.65
CA ALA A 83 -10.84 -3.13 -3.06
C ALA A 83 -9.71 -3.17 -2.02
N VAL A 84 -8.57 -2.58 -2.34
CA VAL A 84 -7.43 -2.52 -1.41
C VAL A 84 -7.80 -1.67 -0.19
N ARG A 85 -8.39 -0.48 -0.39
CA ARG A 85 -8.82 0.37 0.72
C ARG A 85 -9.80 -0.35 1.65
N GLN A 86 -10.73 -1.09 1.09
CA GLN A 86 -11.70 -1.87 1.86
C GLN A 86 -11.01 -2.96 2.68
N THR A 87 -10.01 -3.61 2.12
CA THR A 87 -9.23 -4.65 2.81
C THR A 87 -8.34 -4.06 3.91
N VAL A 88 -7.80 -2.87 3.68
CA VAL A 88 -6.93 -2.17 4.63
C VAL A 88 -7.72 -1.64 5.83
N GLY A 89 -8.87 -1.05 5.59
CA GLY A 89 -9.68 -0.42 6.62
C GLY A 89 -9.49 1.08 6.72
N SER A 90 -10.14 1.68 7.70
CA SER A 90 -10.06 3.11 7.97
C SER A 90 -8.65 3.56 8.36
N THR A 91 -8.32 4.82 8.09
CA THR A 91 -7.04 5.43 8.51
C THR A 91 -6.84 5.30 10.03
N LYS A 92 -7.93 5.36 10.80
CA LYS A 92 -7.89 5.14 12.25
C LYS A 92 -8.19 3.68 12.55
N PRO A 93 -7.21 2.92 13.09
CA PRO A 93 -7.43 1.50 13.37
C PRO A 93 -8.63 1.18 14.24
N VAL A 94 -8.88 2.00 15.27
CA VAL A 94 -10.01 1.78 16.20
C VAL A 94 -11.37 1.97 15.53
N GLU A 95 -11.43 2.62 14.39
CA GLU A 95 -12.65 2.80 13.61
C GLU A 95 -12.76 1.83 12.44
N SER A 96 -11.76 0.95 12.28
CA SER A 96 -11.73 -0.02 11.19
C SER A 96 -12.62 -1.22 11.49
N ALA A 97 -13.31 -1.72 10.46
CA ALA A 97 -14.17 -2.88 10.62
C ALA A 97 -13.36 -4.16 10.90
N PRO A 98 -13.90 -5.08 11.73
CA PRO A 98 -13.27 -6.38 11.93
C PRO A 98 -12.98 -7.09 10.61
N GLY A 99 -11.83 -7.76 10.52
CA GLY A 99 -11.38 -8.43 9.30
C GLY A 99 -10.52 -7.56 8.40
N THR A 100 -10.48 -6.25 8.61
CA THR A 100 -9.55 -5.38 7.89
C THR A 100 -8.15 -5.48 8.50
N ILE A 101 -7.15 -5.16 7.71
CA ILE A 101 -5.74 -5.22 8.17
C ILE A 101 -5.55 -4.33 9.41
N ARG A 102 -6.05 -3.12 9.37
CA ARG A 102 -5.85 -2.18 10.48
C ARG A 102 -6.62 -2.57 11.73
N HIS A 103 -7.83 -3.11 11.59
CA HIS A 103 -8.56 -3.62 12.76
C HIS A 103 -7.79 -4.76 13.41
N ASP A 104 -7.35 -5.71 12.59
CA ASP A 104 -6.77 -6.95 13.10
C ASP A 104 -5.36 -6.76 13.68
N PHE A 105 -4.60 -5.78 13.19
CA PHE A 105 -3.17 -5.68 13.53
C PHE A 105 -2.70 -4.31 14.03
N ALA A 106 -3.52 -3.27 14.00
CA ALA A 106 -3.10 -1.93 14.39
C ALA A 106 -3.95 -1.33 15.51
N LEU A 107 -3.42 -0.37 16.24
CA LEU A 107 -4.10 0.33 17.32
C LEU A 107 -4.11 1.84 17.15
N GLU A 108 -2.97 2.44 16.79
CA GLU A 108 -2.82 3.89 16.72
C GLU A 108 -2.68 4.39 15.28
N VAL A 109 -3.20 5.59 15.02
CA VAL A 109 -3.17 6.18 13.68
C VAL A 109 -1.74 6.42 13.18
N GLY A 110 -0.82 6.78 14.06
CA GLY A 110 0.59 7.01 13.70
C GLY A 110 1.38 5.72 13.47
N ARG A 111 0.80 4.58 13.75
CA ARG A 111 1.39 3.25 13.57
C ARG A 111 0.34 2.32 12.99
N ASN A 112 -0.19 2.69 11.81
CA ASN A 112 -1.30 1.98 11.18
C ASN A 112 -0.88 1.03 10.05
N LEU A 113 0.35 0.58 10.05
CA LEU A 113 0.95 -0.54 9.30
C LEU A 113 1.13 -0.34 7.80
N ILE A 114 0.19 0.30 7.13
CA ILE A 114 0.06 0.17 5.69
C ILE A 114 -0.39 1.50 5.08
N HIS A 115 0.14 1.78 3.89
CA HIS A 115 -0.35 2.83 3.02
C HIS A 115 -1.04 2.20 1.83
N ALA A 116 -2.13 2.79 1.39
CA ALA A 116 -2.81 2.42 0.15
C ALA A 116 -3.29 3.69 -0.53
N SER A 117 -3.17 3.74 -1.86
CA SER A 117 -3.66 4.87 -2.65
C SER A 117 -5.16 5.10 -2.38
N ASP A 118 -5.59 6.36 -2.34
CA ASP A 118 -6.96 6.69 -1.94
C ASP A 118 -7.94 6.84 -3.12
N LYS A 119 -7.43 7.09 -4.32
CA LYS A 119 -8.24 7.27 -5.54
C LYS A 119 -7.50 6.69 -6.74
N PRO A 120 -8.20 6.38 -7.85
CA PRO A 120 -7.54 5.89 -9.06
C PRO A 120 -6.44 6.82 -9.59
N GLU A 121 -6.67 8.14 -9.60
CA GLU A 121 -5.69 9.13 -10.05
C GLU A 121 -4.46 9.16 -9.14
N THR A 122 -4.68 9.07 -7.84
CA THR A 122 -3.60 8.99 -6.85
C THR A 122 -2.82 7.69 -7.03
N GLY A 123 -3.53 6.60 -7.31
CA GLY A 123 -2.91 5.30 -7.58
C GLY A 123 -1.95 5.37 -8.77
N GLU A 124 -2.38 5.94 -9.88
CA GLU A 124 -1.52 6.10 -11.06
C GLU A 124 -0.28 6.94 -10.75
N ARG A 125 -0.46 8.06 -10.08
CA ARG A 125 0.64 8.95 -9.71
C ARG A 125 1.62 8.29 -8.76
N GLU A 126 1.12 7.62 -7.74
CA GLU A 126 1.96 6.97 -6.74
C GLU A 126 2.71 5.77 -7.31
N VAL A 127 2.06 4.96 -8.14
CA VAL A 127 2.74 3.85 -8.82
C VAL A 127 3.90 4.39 -9.67
N ALA A 128 3.67 5.44 -10.45
CA ALA A 128 4.71 6.04 -11.29
C ALA A 128 5.84 6.68 -10.46
N LEU A 129 5.54 7.15 -9.27
CA LEU A 129 6.54 7.72 -8.37
C LEU A 129 7.45 6.65 -7.75
N TRP A 130 6.87 5.53 -7.33
CA TRP A 130 7.59 4.49 -6.59
C TRP A 130 8.24 3.44 -7.47
N PHE A 131 7.73 3.24 -8.69
CA PHE A 131 8.19 2.19 -9.59
C PHE A 131 8.48 2.73 -10.98
N LYS A 132 9.57 2.26 -11.57
CA LYS A 132 9.85 2.50 -12.98
C LYS A 132 8.95 1.58 -13.81
N LYS A 133 8.67 1.96 -15.04
CA LYS A 133 7.80 1.18 -15.93
C LYS A 133 8.30 -0.26 -16.10
N GLU A 134 9.62 -0.44 -16.22
CA GLU A 134 10.23 -1.76 -16.40
C GLU A 134 10.21 -2.62 -15.13
N GLU A 135 9.87 -2.05 -13.99
CA GLU A 135 9.69 -2.80 -12.74
C GLU A 135 8.29 -3.39 -12.59
N LEU A 136 7.37 -2.98 -13.46
CA LEU A 136 5.99 -3.47 -13.46
C LEU A 136 5.88 -4.64 -14.43
N VAL A 137 5.45 -5.80 -13.92
CA VAL A 137 5.33 -7.02 -14.72
C VAL A 137 3.91 -7.14 -15.27
N ASP A 138 3.78 -7.18 -16.58
CA ASP A 138 2.50 -7.44 -17.25
C ASP A 138 2.37 -8.95 -17.46
N TRP A 139 1.46 -9.58 -16.72
CA TRP A 139 1.30 -11.03 -16.75
C TRP A 139 -0.12 -11.43 -16.39
N LYS A 140 -0.44 -12.69 -16.66
CA LYS A 140 -1.75 -13.29 -16.38
C LYS A 140 -1.56 -14.56 -15.58
N ARG A 141 -2.45 -14.77 -14.61
CA ARG A 141 -2.49 -16.01 -13.83
C ARG A 141 -3.43 -16.99 -14.50
N ALA A 142 -3.17 -18.27 -14.30
CA ALA A 142 -4.10 -19.32 -14.77
C ALA A 142 -5.49 -19.16 -14.17
N VAL A 143 -5.58 -18.62 -12.95
CA VAL A 143 -6.85 -18.45 -12.23
C VAL A 143 -7.59 -17.15 -12.56
N ASP A 144 -7.05 -16.26 -13.37
CA ASP A 144 -7.70 -14.97 -13.65
C ASP A 144 -9.11 -15.13 -14.21
N ALA A 145 -9.35 -16.15 -15.03
CA ALA A 145 -10.68 -16.41 -15.57
C ALA A 145 -11.72 -16.79 -14.51
N TRP A 146 -11.26 -17.19 -13.34
CA TRP A 146 -12.12 -17.56 -12.21
C TRP A 146 -12.25 -16.45 -11.17
N VAL A 147 -11.50 -15.38 -11.31
CA VAL A 147 -11.48 -14.25 -10.37
C VAL A 147 -12.03 -13.00 -11.02
N PHE A 148 -11.65 -12.74 -12.28
CA PHE A 148 -12.05 -11.54 -13.01
C PHE A 148 -13.08 -11.91 -14.08
N GLU A 149 -14.17 -11.15 -14.15
CA GLU A 149 -15.11 -11.25 -15.26
C GLU A 149 -14.50 -10.62 -16.51
N LYS A 150 -14.96 -11.05 -17.67
CA LYS A 150 -14.57 -10.43 -18.92
C LYS A 150 -15.34 -9.13 -19.16
#